data_cca0d6ab21fdcb144d54eca0d2673b31
#
_entry.id   cca0d6ab21fdcb144d54eca0d2673b31
#
_cell.length_a   1.000
_cell.length_b   1.000
_cell.length_c   1.000
_cell.angle_alpha   90.00
_cell.angle_beta   90.00
_cell.angle_gamma   90.00
#
_symmetry.space_group_name_H-M   'P 1'
#
loop_
_entity.id
_entity.type
_entity.pdbx_description
1 polymer ?
#
loop_
_entity_poly.entity_id
_entity_poly.type
_entity_poly.pdbx_seq_one_letter_code
_entity_poly.pdbx_strand_id
1 'polypeptide(L)'
;SQRILGAAIRSYVEAEYGNLYETHQCRPHAYGHTWSPGFEIAAGLLHGHAVTIGMGFGAYLSYRIGWISEDQLHRILRLISSFDLSLWSEILHDEEILWTAQEKIVQKRGGNLVAPVPRGGIGTCGYINTLTRAELSEAIAAYRQICAGYPRNGVGIEPLCSDVGLEDPSTVLHFRTAEAIPTYPESAERTLSEV
;
A
#
# COMPACT_ATOMS: atom_id res chain seq x y z
N SER A 1 20.36 -13.39 0.91
CA SER A 1 18.89 -13.22 1.11
C SER A 1 18.49 -13.21 2.59
N GLN A 2 18.94 -14.18 3.42
CA GLN A 2 18.59 -14.23 4.87
C GLN A 2 18.96 -12.95 5.64
N ARG A 3 20.08 -12.32 5.32
CA ARG A 3 20.50 -11.06 5.95
C ARG A 3 19.54 -9.92 5.65
N ILE A 4 19.08 -9.81 4.40
CA ILE A 4 18.13 -8.77 3.99
C ILE A 4 16.77 -9.01 4.65
N LEU A 5 16.28 -10.25 4.62
CA LEU A 5 15.01 -10.62 5.26
C LEU A 5 15.06 -10.37 6.76
N GLY A 6 16.13 -10.78 7.44
CA GLY A 6 16.30 -10.53 8.87
C GLY A 6 16.35 -9.05 9.23
N ALA A 7 16.97 -8.21 8.38
CA ALA A 7 16.99 -6.76 8.57
C ALA A 7 15.58 -6.14 8.37
N ALA A 8 14.84 -6.59 7.36
CA ALA A 8 13.49 -6.12 7.09
C ALA A 8 12.52 -6.48 8.25
N ILE A 9 12.56 -7.72 8.73
CA ILE A 9 11.74 -8.16 9.88
C ILE A 9 12.07 -7.33 11.12
N ARG A 10 13.35 -7.12 11.40
CA ARG A 10 13.77 -6.32 12.56
C ARG A 10 13.28 -4.89 12.46
N SER A 11 13.45 -4.25 11.31
CA SER A 11 12.97 -2.88 11.06
C SER A 11 11.45 -2.77 11.24
N TYR A 12 10.70 -3.78 10.78
CA TYR A 12 9.25 -3.84 10.98
C TYR A 12 8.89 -3.93 12.47
N VAL A 13 9.50 -4.87 13.18
CA VAL A 13 9.23 -5.07 14.62
C VAL A 13 9.59 -3.82 15.43
N GLU A 14 10.75 -3.19 15.16
CA GLU A 14 11.18 -1.96 15.82
C GLU A 14 10.20 -0.81 15.60
N ALA A 15 9.70 -0.64 14.38
CA ALA A 15 8.77 0.45 14.05
C ALA A 15 7.35 0.24 14.61
N GLU A 16 6.91 -1.01 14.75
CA GLU A 16 5.59 -1.35 15.30
C GLU A 16 5.63 -1.66 16.81
N TYR A 17 6.82 -1.68 17.41
CA TYR A 17 6.96 -1.94 18.85
C TYR A 17 6.26 -0.85 19.67
N GLY A 18 5.32 -1.28 20.51
CA GLY A 18 4.45 -0.37 21.28
C GLY A 18 3.16 0.05 20.54
N ASN A 19 2.97 -0.36 19.28
CA ASN A 19 1.78 -0.07 18.48
C ASN A 19 1.14 -1.34 17.88
N LEU A 20 1.26 -2.48 18.54
CA LEU A 20 0.77 -3.78 18.05
C LEU A 20 -0.75 -3.79 17.76
N TYR A 21 -1.52 -2.95 18.43
CA TYR A 21 -2.96 -2.82 18.22
C TYR A 21 -3.33 -1.70 17.25
N GLU A 22 -2.33 -1.14 16.53
CA GLU A 22 -2.53 -0.09 15.52
C GLU A 22 -3.31 1.14 16.02
N THR A 23 -3.18 1.48 17.29
CA THR A 23 -3.85 2.63 17.90
C THR A 23 -3.30 3.95 17.40
N HIS A 24 -2.01 4.00 17.03
CA HIS A 24 -1.39 5.15 16.39
C HIS A 24 -1.41 4.99 14.87
N GLN A 25 -1.92 6.02 14.18
CA GLN A 25 -2.06 6.00 12.73
C GLN A 25 -0.78 6.43 11.98
N CYS A 26 0.19 7.01 12.69
CA CYS A 26 1.50 7.35 12.13
C CYS A 26 2.36 6.08 12.02
N ARG A 27 2.13 5.29 10.96
CA ARG A 27 2.77 3.99 10.74
C ARG A 27 3.64 4.04 9.49
N PRO A 28 4.99 4.08 9.62
CA PRO A 28 5.89 4.09 8.46
C PRO A 28 5.68 2.90 7.51
N HIS A 29 5.37 1.73 8.06
CA HIS A 29 5.13 0.50 7.28
C HIS A 29 3.81 0.50 6.50
N ALA A 30 2.93 1.47 6.74
CA ALA A 30 1.76 1.71 5.89
C ALA A 30 2.11 2.46 4.57
N TYR A 31 3.39 2.67 4.28
CA TYR A 31 3.84 3.24 3.01
C TYR A 31 3.34 2.41 1.83
N GLY A 32 2.69 3.07 0.88
CA GLY A 32 2.00 2.40 -0.22
C GLY A 32 0.54 2.02 0.05
N HIS A 33 0.12 1.90 1.33
CA HIS A 33 -1.21 1.42 1.70
C HIS A 33 -2.28 2.52 1.90
N THR A 34 -1.99 3.77 1.54
CA THR A 34 -2.98 4.84 1.68
C THR A 34 -4.08 4.73 0.63
N TRP A 35 -3.73 4.46 -0.61
CA TRP A 35 -4.69 4.37 -1.73
C TRP A 35 -4.85 2.95 -2.27
N SER A 36 -3.80 2.09 -2.16
CA SER A 36 -3.79 0.76 -2.76
C SER A 36 -4.99 -0.11 -2.36
N PRO A 37 -5.49 -0.13 -1.11
CA PRO A 37 -6.66 -0.93 -0.78
C PRO A 37 -7.93 -0.53 -1.53
N GLY A 38 -8.00 0.72 -2.01
CA GLY A 38 -9.15 1.23 -2.74
C GLY A 38 -9.24 0.73 -4.18
N PHE A 39 -8.12 0.40 -4.81
CA PHE A 39 -8.10 -0.03 -6.21
C PHE A 39 -7.60 -1.47 -6.42
N GLU A 40 -6.98 -2.09 -5.42
CA GLU A 40 -6.40 -3.42 -5.51
C GLU A 40 -7.42 -4.47 -5.99
N ILE A 41 -8.56 -4.56 -5.30
CA ILE A 41 -9.62 -5.52 -5.63
C ILE A 41 -10.30 -5.14 -6.96
N ALA A 42 -10.64 -3.86 -7.14
CA ALA A 42 -11.34 -3.40 -8.34
C ALA A 42 -10.52 -3.62 -9.62
N ALA A 43 -9.20 -3.57 -9.53
CA ALA A 43 -8.28 -3.83 -10.64
C ALA A 43 -7.85 -5.30 -10.75
N GLY A 44 -8.24 -6.16 -9.79
CA GLY A 44 -7.76 -7.55 -9.73
C GLY A 44 -6.25 -7.69 -9.57
N LEU A 45 -5.60 -6.70 -8.96
CA LEU A 45 -4.15 -6.66 -8.81
C LEU A 45 -3.67 -7.58 -7.68
N LEU A 46 -2.52 -8.20 -7.90
CA LEU A 46 -1.76 -8.80 -6.81
C LEU A 46 -1.35 -7.72 -5.81
N HIS A 47 -1.48 -8.02 -4.52
CA HIS A 47 -1.21 -7.08 -3.41
C HIS A 47 0.14 -6.35 -3.54
N GLY A 48 1.21 -7.06 -3.86
CA GLY A 48 2.53 -6.46 -4.03
C GLY A 48 2.56 -5.39 -5.12
N HIS A 49 1.88 -5.61 -6.26
CA HIS A 49 1.77 -4.64 -7.35
C HIS A 49 0.93 -3.42 -6.94
N ALA A 50 -0.20 -3.63 -6.26
CA ALA A 50 -1.04 -2.54 -5.78
C ALA A 50 -0.27 -1.65 -4.78
N VAL A 51 0.44 -2.25 -3.83
CA VAL A 51 1.24 -1.52 -2.83
C VAL A 51 2.38 -0.74 -3.47
N THR A 52 3.10 -1.32 -4.45
CA THR A 52 4.22 -0.62 -5.11
C THR A 52 3.76 0.53 -5.99
N ILE A 53 2.57 0.45 -6.60
CA ILE A 53 1.91 1.61 -7.23
C ILE A 53 1.70 2.73 -6.19
N GLY A 54 1.15 2.40 -5.04
CA GLY A 54 0.95 3.34 -3.93
C GLY A 54 2.26 3.91 -3.38
N MET A 55 3.33 3.10 -3.33
CA MET A 55 4.67 3.56 -2.92
C MET A 55 5.27 4.55 -3.94
N GLY A 56 5.19 4.23 -5.23
CA GLY A 56 5.67 5.10 -6.29
C GLY A 56 4.93 6.44 -6.32
N PHE A 57 3.61 6.40 -6.22
CA PHE A 57 2.77 7.60 -6.15
C PHE A 57 3.08 8.44 -4.90
N GLY A 58 3.22 7.81 -3.73
CA GLY A 58 3.63 8.50 -2.50
C GLY A 58 5.01 9.13 -2.58
N ALA A 59 5.98 8.47 -3.24
CA ALA A 59 7.30 9.06 -3.53
C ALA A 59 7.18 10.28 -4.46
N TYR A 60 6.33 10.21 -5.47
CA TYR A 60 6.06 11.35 -6.37
C TYR A 60 5.45 12.53 -5.60
N LEU A 61 4.46 12.30 -4.74
CA LEU A 61 3.89 13.36 -3.90
C LEU A 61 4.95 14.00 -3.00
N SER A 62 5.82 13.18 -2.41
CA SER A 62 6.94 13.64 -1.60
C SER A 62 7.92 14.53 -2.40
N TYR A 63 8.23 14.16 -3.63
CA TYR A 63 9.02 14.97 -4.54
C TYR A 63 8.32 16.29 -4.87
N ARG A 64 7.05 16.25 -5.23
CA ARG A 64 6.24 17.43 -5.59
C ARG A 64 6.23 18.49 -4.50
N ILE A 65 6.23 18.09 -3.23
CA ILE A 65 6.27 18.99 -2.07
C ILE A 65 7.68 19.31 -1.56
N GLY A 66 8.71 18.87 -2.27
CA GLY A 66 10.11 19.18 -1.98
C GLY A 66 10.72 18.41 -0.80
N TRP A 67 10.11 17.30 -0.38
CA TRP A 67 10.65 16.48 0.71
C TRP A 67 11.76 15.53 0.27
N ILE A 68 11.78 15.13 -1.00
CA ILE A 68 12.88 14.38 -1.62
C ILE A 68 13.27 15.02 -2.96
N SER A 69 14.46 14.73 -3.43
CA SER A 69 14.94 15.18 -4.74
C SER A 69 14.40 14.30 -5.88
N GLU A 70 14.49 14.80 -7.11
CA GLU A 70 14.17 14.05 -8.32
C GLU A 70 15.00 12.77 -8.45
N ASP A 71 16.30 12.83 -8.14
CA ASP A 71 17.17 11.66 -8.12
C ASP A 71 16.69 10.59 -7.14
N GLN A 72 16.22 11.01 -5.96
CA GLN A 72 15.68 10.10 -4.95
C GLN A 72 14.36 9.48 -5.40
N LEU A 73 13.47 10.26 -6.02
CA LEU A 73 12.26 9.75 -6.65
C LEU A 73 12.61 8.68 -7.68
N HIS A 74 13.45 9.01 -8.66
CA HIS A 74 13.81 8.06 -9.70
C HIS A 74 14.58 6.85 -9.18
N ARG A 75 15.32 6.97 -8.09
CA ARG A 75 15.95 5.83 -7.42
C ARG A 75 14.91 4.85 -6.87
N ILE A 76 13.84 5.36 -6.23
CA ILE A 76 12.73 4.55 -5.71
C ILE A 76 12.01 3.85 -6.88
N LEU A 77 11.63 4.61 -7.91
CA LEU A 77 10.89 4.07 -9.04
C LEU A 77 11.70 3.02 -9.82
N ARG A 78 13.00 3.27 -10.05
CA ARG A 78 13.88 2.27 -10.67
C ARG A 78 14.00 1.00 -9.86
N LEU A 79 14.08 1.11 -8.53
CA LEU A 79 14.14 -0.07 -7.67
C LEU A 79 12.87 -0.91 -7.80
N ILE A 80 11.69 -0.29 -7.71
CA ILE A 80 10.41 -0.98 -7.88
C ILE A 80 10.35 -1.67 -9.25
N SER A 81 10.66 -0.93 -10.31
CA SER A 81 10.65 -1.46 -11.68
C SER A 81 11.66 -2.59 -11.91
N SER A 82 12.81 -2.57 -11.20
CA SER A 82 13.85 -3.62 -11.32
C SER A 82 13.43 -4.96 -10.71
N PHE A 83 12.40 -4.99 -9.90
CA PHE A 83 11.75 -6.20 -9.39
C PHE A 83 10.51 -6.59 -10.20
N ASP A 84 10.32 -6.01 -11.39
CA ASP A 84 9.16 -6.20 -12.25
C ASP A 84 7.81 -5.88 -11.57
N LEU A 85 7.84 -5.08 -10.51
CA LEU A 85 6.66 -4.60 -9.83
C LEU A 85 6.08 -3.35 -10.52
N SER A 86 4.77 -3.15 -10.36
CA SER A 86 4.07 -2.06 -11.05
C SER A 86 4.28 -0.71 -10.37
N LEU A 87 4.46 0.31 -11.19
CA LEU A 87 4.39 1.73 -10.83
C LEU A 87 3.03 2.32 -11.22
N TRP A 88 2.37 1.72 -12.21
CA TRP A 88 1.13 2.20 -12.79
C TRP A 88 0.14 1.07 -13.05
N SER A 89 -1.13 1.42 -13.01
CA SER A 89 -2.25 0.63 -13.53
C SER A 89 -3.29 1.55 -14.13
N GLU A 90 -3.95 1.13 -15.20
CA GLU A 90 -4.97 1.93 -15.89
C GLU A 90 -6.19 2.25 -15.02
N ILE A 91 -6.40 1.49 -13.93
CA ILE A 91 -7.46 1.79 -12.94
C ILE A 91 -7.29 3.18 -12.31
N LEU A 92 -6.06 3.72 -12.28
CA LEU A 92 -5.79 5.04 -11.72
C LEU A 92 -6.32 6.20 -12.57
N HIS A 93 -6.79 5.93 -13.78
CA HIS A 93 -7.55 6.90 -14.57
C HIS A 93 -8.95 7.17 -13.99
N ASP A 94 -9.46 6.25 -13.17
CA ASP A 94 -10.68 6.48 -12.42
C ASP A 94 -10.36 7.23 -11.12
N GLU A 95 -10.38 8.55 -11.22
CA GLU A 95 -10.12 9.45 -10.08
C GLU A 95 -11.07 9.21 -8.91
N GLU A 96 -12.29 8.73 -9.17
CA GLU A 96 -13.30 8.49 -8.14
C GLU A 96 -12.88 7.35 -7.21
N ILE A 97 -12.23 6.32 -7.75
CA ILE A 97 -11.72 5.20 -6.96
C ILE A 97 -10.69 5.69 -5.94
N LEU A 98 -9.72 6.50 -6.39
CA LEU A 98 -8.67 7.03 -5.52
C LEU A 98 -9.21 8.04 -4.52
N TRP A 99 -10.12 8.92 -4.96
CA TRP A 99 -10.73 9.89 -4.07
C TRP A 99 -11.56 9.20 -2.98
N THR A 100 -12.40 8.24 -3.35
CA THR A 100 -13.19 7.44 -2.40
C THR A 100 -12.29 6.67 -1.42
N ALA A 101 -11.18 6.12 -1.88
CA ALA A 101 -10.20 5.46 -1.01
C ALA A 101 -9.62 6.45 0.01
N GLN A 102 -9.26 7.65 -0.43
CA GLN A 102 -8.74 8.70 0.43
C GLN A 102 -9.76 9.15 1.47
N GLU A 103 -11.01 9.42 1.08
CA GLU A 103 -12.07 9.83 2.01
C GLU A 103 -12.31 8.79 3.10
N LYS A 104 -12.36 7.50 2.74
CA LYS A 104 -12.48 6.39 3.71
C LYS A 104 -11.32 6.37 4.71
N ILE A 105 -10.10 6.60 4.24
CA ILE A 105 -8.92 6.65 5.11
C ILE A 105 -8.98 7.87 6.04
N VAL A 106 -9.31 9.05 5.51
CA VAL A 106 -9.46 10.28 6.29
C VAL A 106 -10.53 10.10 7.37
N GLN A 107 -11.69 9.53 7.01
CA GLN A 107 -12.75 9.24 7.97
C GLN A 107 -12.27 8.26 9.07
N LYS A 108 -11.63 7.16 8.69
CA LYS A 108 -11.10 6.16 9.63
C LYS A 108 -10.04 6.76 10.57
N ARG A 109 -9.29 7.76 10.12
CA ARG A 109 -8.17 8.38 10.85
C ARG A 109 -8.53 9.71 11.53
N GLY A 110 -9.82 9.95 11.79
CA GLY A 110 -10.27 11.11 12.56
C GLY A 110 -10.08 12.45 11.84
N GLY A 111 -10.19 12.47 10.51
CA GLY A 111 -10.14 13.70 9.71
C GLY A 111 -8.78 14.02 9.08
N ASN A 112 -7.77 13.15 9.27
CA ASN A 112 -6.44 13.34 8.71
C ASN A 112 -6.06 12.20 7.75
N LEU A 113 -5.35 12.53 6.66
CA LEU A 113 -4.91 11.53 5.70
C LEU A 113 -3.81 10.62 6.26
N VAL A 114 -2.84 11.20 6.97
CA VAL A 114 -1.69 10.51 7.59
C VAL A 114 -1.01 9.54 6.60
N ALA A 115 -0.80 9.98 5.36
CA ALA A 115 -0.16 9.16 4.33
C ALA A 115 1.36 9.13 4.56
N PRO A 116 1.95 7.97 4.92
CA PRO A 116 3.40 7.88 5.10
C PRO A 116 4.10 7.94 3.75
N VAL A 117 5.11 8.80 3.65
CA VAL A 117 5.94 8.99 2.45
C VAL A 117 7.39 9.29 2.86
N PRO A 118 8.38 9.11 1.98
CA PRO A 118 9.76 9.52 2.26
C PRO A 118 9.85 11.02 2.54
N ARG A 119 10.61 11.41 3.59
CA ARG A 119 10.83 12.83 3.93
C ARG A 119 12.26 13.06 4.40
N GLY A 120 12.98 13.97 3.72
CA GLY A 120 14.38 14.25 4.03
C GLY A 120 15.35 13.19 3.53
N GLY A 121 14.86 12.17 2.80
CA GLY A 121 15.66 11.13 2.18
C GLY A 121 14.97 9.76 2.19
N ILE A 122 15.64 8.79 1.54
CA ILE A 122 15.21 7.38 1.55
C ILE A 122 15.59 6.78 2.91
N GLY A 123 14.61 6.15 3.58
CA GLY A 123 14.80 5.56 4.92
C GLY A 123 14.25 6.43 6.05
N THR A 124 13.76 7.61 5.74
CA THR A 124 13.07 8.48 6.70
C THR A 124 11.64 8.72 6.25
N CYS A 125 10.72 8.91 7.20
CA CYS A 125 9.29 8.99 6.94
C CYS A 125 8.71 10.32 7.39
N GLY A 126 7.82 10.89 6.59
CA GLY A 126 6.90 11.96 6.96
C GLY A 126 5.48 11.57 6.60
N TYR A 127 4.51 12.39 6.98
CA TYR A 127 3.10 12.10 6.76
C TYR A 127 2.42 13.28 6.05
N ILE A 128 1.84 13.01 4.89
CA ILE A 128 0.97 13.97 4.21
C ILE A 128 -0.40 13.86 4.87
N ASN A 129 -0.91 14.98 5.41
CA ASN A 129 -2.16 15.00 6.15
C ASN A 129 -3.35 15.53 5.34
N THR A 130 -3.07 16.28 4.29
CA THR A 130 -4.08 16.87 3.43
C THR A 130 -3.69 16.73 1.97
N LEU A 131 -4.65 16.36 1.15
CA LEU A 131 -4.53 16.36 -0.30
C LEU A 131 -5.94 16.58 -0.85
N THR A 132 -6.16 17.71 -1.50
CA THR A 132 -7.46 18.03 -2.10
C THR A 132 -7.71 17.19 -3.33
N ARG A 133 -8.97 17.06 -3.76
CA ARG A 133 -9.33 16.31 -4.96
C ARG A 133 -8.63 16.86 -6.21
N ALA A 134 -8.54 18.18 -6.35
CA ALA A 134 -7.84 18.80 -7.46
C ALA A 134 -6.34 18.47 -7.47
N GLU A 135 -5.68 18.55 -6.31
CA GLU A 135 -4.27 18.19 -6.18
C GLU A 135 -4.02 16.69 -6.45
N LEU A 136 -4.94 15.82 -6.02
CA LEU A 136 -4.88 14.38 -6.30
C LEU A 136 -4.96 14.12 -7.81
N SER A 137 -5.94 14.71 -8.49
CA SER A 137 -6.14 14.58 -9.94
C SER A 137 -4.92 15.07 -10.74
N GLU A 138 -4.42 16.25 -10.44
CA GLU A 138 -3.20 16.79 -11.05
C GLU A 138 -1.98 15.89 -10.79
N ALA A 139 -1.85 15.39 -9.56
CA ALA A 139 -0.74 14.53 -9.19
C ALA A 139 -0.76 13.20 -9.94
N ILE A 140 -1.93 12.59 -10.11
CA ILE A 140 -2.10 11.34 -10.86
C ILE A 140 -1.72 11.56 -12.33
N ALA A 141 -2.23 12.62 -12.95
CA ALA A 141 -1.93 12.94 -14.36
C ALA A 141 -0.43 13.16 -14.60
N ALA A 142 0.24 13.89 -13.71
CA ALA A 142 1.67 14.11 -13.80
C ALA A 142 2.49 12.84 -13.49
N TYR A 143 2.08 12.05 -12.51
CA TYR A 143 2.72 10.78 -12.17
C TYR A 143 2.64 9.77 -13.33
N ARG A 144 1.52 9.74 -14.04
CA ARG A 144 1.36 8.93 -15.27
C ARG A 144 2.45 9.23 -16.31
N GLN A 145 2.77 10.51 -16.52
CA GLN A 145 3.81 10.90 -17.48
C GLN A 145 5.19 10.39 -17.05
N ILE A 146 5.48 10.40 -15.76
CA ILE A 146 6.73 9.83 -15.22
C ILE A 146 6.76 8.32 -15.42
N CYS A 147 5.67 7.62 -15.12
CA CYS A 147 5.59 6.16 -15.28
C CYS A 147 5.75 5.71 -16.74
N ALA A 148 5.30 6.53 -17.71
CA ALA A 148 5.48 6.25 -19.14
C ALA A 148 6.96 6.14 -19.56
N GLY A 149 7.89 6.71 -18.80
CA GLY A 149 9.33 6.59 -19.01
C GLY A 149 9.94 5.27 -18.53
N TYR A 150 9.17 4.42 -17.87
CA TYR A 150 9.63 3.14 -17.35
C TYR A 150 9.22 1.96 -18.26
N PRO A 151 9.88 0.79 -18.13
CA PRO A 151 9.52 -0.40 -18.90
C PRO A 151 8.01 -0.67 -18.84
N ARG A 152 7.43 -1.06 -19.97
CA ARG A 152 5.99 -1.36 -20.10
C ARG A 152 5.08 -0.22 -19.61
N ASN A 153 5.54 1.03 -19.75
CA ASN A 153 4.85 2.23 -19.25
C ASN A 153 4.55 2.16 -17.75
N GLY A 154 5.43 1.53 -16.98
CA GLY A 154 5.32 1.38 -15.54
C GLY A 154 4.46 0.19 -15.08
N VAL A 155 3.98 -0.65 -16.00
CA VAL A 155 3.25 -1.87 -15.65
C VAL A 155 4.24 -2.99 -15.36
N GLY A 156 4.06 -3.70 -14.27
CA GLY A 156 4.90 -4.83 -13.86
C GLY A 156 4.70 -6.08 -14.73
N ILE A 157 5.37 -7.17 -14.37
CA ILE A 157 5.15 -8.48 -14.97
C ILE A 157 4.15 -9.24 -14.10
N GLU A 158 3.15 -9.86 -14.75
CA GLU A 158 2.10 -10.64 -14.08
C GLU A 158 1.43 -9.87 -12.93
N PRO A 159 0.89 -8.64 -13.18
CA PRO A 159 0.37 -7.80 -12.11
C PRO A 159 -1.02 -8.25 -11.60
N LEU A 160 -1.74 -9.06 -12.40
CA LEU A 160 -3.11 -9.45 -12.08
C LEU A 160 -3.15 -10.81 -11.39
N CYS A 161 -4.16 -11.00 -10.54
CA CYS A 161 -4.42 -12.30 -9.91
C CYS A 161 -4.64 -13.40 -10.97
N SER A 162 -5.29 -13.08 -12.08
CA SER A 162 -5.50 -14.00 -13.20
C SER A 162 -4.21 -14.44 -13.90
N ASP A 163 -3.18 -13.59 -13.92
CA ASP A 163 -1.90 -13.89 -14.58
C ASP A 163 -1.17 -15.06 -13.90
N VAL A 164 -1.39 -15.24 -12.61
CA VAL A 164 -0.77 -16.30 -11.79
C VAL A 164 -1.74 -17.42 -11.43
N GLY A 165 -2.88 -17.50 -12.13
CA GLY A 165 -3.87 -18.54 -11.92
C GLY A 165 -4.69 -18.41 -10.62
N LEU A 166 -4.68 -17.24 -10.00
CA LEU A 166 -5.58 -16.95 -8.89
C LEU A 166 -6.92 -16.50 -9.45
N GLU A 167 -7.99 -17.03 -8.89
CA GLU A 167 -9.33 -16.56 -9.20
C GLU A 167 -9.50 -15.12 -8.69
N ASP A 168 -10.29 -14.35 -9.43
CA ASP A 168 -10.69 -13.01 -9.01
C ASP A 168 -11.29 -13.07 -7.59
N PRO A 169 -10.73 -12.36 -6.60
CA PRO A 169 -11.27 -12.34 -5.24
C PRO A 169 -12.74 -11.93 -5.19
N SER A 170 -13.22 -11.15 -6.16
CA SER A 170 -14.64 -10.78 -6.27
C SER A 170 -15.53 -11.97 -6.64
N THR A 171 -14.99 -12.98 -7.32
CA THR A 171 -15.71 -14.20 -7.67
C THR A 171 -15.59 -15.30 -6.63
N VAL A 172 -14.50 -15.32 -5.86
CA VAL A 172 -14.26 -16.30 -4.77
C VAL A 172 -15.04 -15.94 -3.50
N LEU A 173 -15.45 -14.70 -3.35
CA LEU A 173 -16.30 -14.23 -2.24
C LEU A 173 -17.78 -14.64 -2.35
N HIS A 174 -18.14 -15.57 -3.22
CA HIS A 174 -19.32 -16.40 -2.95
C HIS A 174 -18.98 -17.29 -1.74
N PHE A 175 -19.10 -16.66 -0.59
CA PHE A 175 -18.93 -17.25 0.71
C PHE A 175 -19.37 -18.70 0.69
N ARG A 176 -18.47 -19.58 1.11
CA ARG A 176 -18.92 -20.81 1.72
C ARG A 176 -20.04 -20.43 2.66
N THR A 177 -21.24 -20.85 2.32
CA THR A 177 -22.41 -20.65 3.16
C THR A 177 -22.05 -21.01 4.60
N ALA A 178 -22.69 -20.38 5.57
CA ALA A 178 -22.38 -20.45 7.01
C ALA A 178 -22.22 -21.87 7.62
N GLU A 179 -22.45 -22.92 6.83
CA GLU A 179 -22.27 -24.34 7.19
C GLU A 179 -20.82 -24.80 7.26
N ALA A 180 -19.84 -24.00 6.93
CA ALA A 180 -18.43 -24.41 6.88
C ALA A 180 -17.49 -23.67 7.83
N ILE A 181 -17.98 -22.94 8.80
CA ILE A 181 -17.14 -22.45 9.90
C ILE A 181 -17.02 -23.59 10.91
N PRO A 182 -15.84 -24.20 11.07
CA PRO A 182 -15.65 -25.14 12.17
C PRO A 182 -15.91 -24.36 13.46
N THR A 183 -16.92 -24.74 14.20
CA THR A 183 -17.02 -24.32 15.59
C THR A 183 -15.82 -24.89 16.31
N TYR A 184 -14.84 -24.05 16.62
CA TYR A 184 -13.80 -24.45 17.57
C TYR A 184 -14.52 -24.83 18.85
N PRO A 185 -14.25 -26.00 19.44
CA PRO A 185 -14.77 -26.32 20.75
C PRO A 185 -14.35 -25.19 21.69
N GLU A 186 -15.32 -24.64 22.42
CA GLU A 186 -15.04 -23.66 23.47
C GLU A 186 -13.89 -24.24 24.31
N SER A 187 -12.79 -23.50 24.33
CA SER A 187 -11.58 -23.88 25.01
C SER A 187 -11.93 -24.26 26.44
N ALA A 188 -11.60 -25.50 26.79
CA ALA A 188 -11.59 -25.94 28.17
C ALA A 188 -10.93 -24.88 29.03
N GLU A 189 -11.66 -24.36 30.00
CA GLU A 189 -11.18 -23.48 31.06
C GLU A 189 -9.89 -24.05 31.61
N ARG A 190 -8.75 -23.40 31.30
CA ARG A 190 -7.54 -23.67 32.07
C ARG A 190 -7.73 -23.07 33.45
N THR A 191 -8.15 -23.88 34.35
CA THR A 191 -8.00 -23.63 35.79
C THR A 191 -6.52 -23.37 36.07
N LEU A 192 -6.19 -22.11 36.32
CA LEU A 192 -4.96 -21.72 36.97
C LEU A 192 -5.12 -22.11 38.44
N SER A 193 -4.73 -23.32 38.78
CA SER A 193 -4.45 -23.71 40.16
C SER A 193 -3.02 -24.23 40.19
N GLU A 194 -2.22 -23.51 40.98
CA GLU A 194 -1.00 -23.94 41.64
C GLU A 194 0.24 -24.21 40.75
N VAL A 195 1.19 -23.29 40.63
CA VAL A 195 2.48 -23.30 41.38
C VAL A 195 3.02 -21.87 41.45
#